data_c4c116d08e55f8059b7096f8ff5bbfc2
#
_entry.id   c4c116d08e55f8059b7096f8ff5bbfc2
#
_cell.length_a   1.000
_cell.length_b   1.000
_cell.length_c   1.000
_cell.angle_alpha   90.00
_cell.angle_beta   90.00
_cell.angle_gamma   90.00
#
_symmetry.space_group_name_H-M   'P 1'
#
loop_
_entity.id
_entity.type
_entity.pdbx_description
1 polymer ?
#
loop_
_entity_poly.entity_id
_entity_poly.type
_entity_poly.pdbx_seq_one_letter_code
_entity_poly.pdbx_strand_id
1 'polypeptide(L)'
;MYLKVHGKQISNFLDANTVQKIASQAWKGVSSVLFGKGKRLHYKKVEEFRSLEGKTNRQGIRYDTKKGCLIWGSRRIPIQVRGNDKWAQRALSDRVKYCRVVAKWHKTHWEYYLQLVLEGTSPTMAKPMSPNAEVGIDLGTSTVAITYDKKLDLRELGGEVNDIEAEIARLDRKLDRQRRASNPQNYDKLGRIKRLKKGERREWHYSQGYYKTFYLRRTLYAKRQAKLKQFHERLAEEVLSMGNQINVERMSMAGLSKRSKKTKINPKMGRPYSKKRFGKSIANHAPSMFIEALTRKGKARGATVTRYDPKPIKASQYDHTDGSNKKA
;
A
#
# COMPACT_ATOMS: atom_id res chain seq x y z
N MET A 1 32.44 8.32 11.18
CA MET A 1 33.74 8.04 10.52
C MET A 1 33.62 7.05 9.37
N TYR A 2 32.92 5.94 9.50
CA TYR A 2 32.70 4.92 8.44
C TYR A 2 31.99 5.45 7.19
N LEU A 3 30.97 6.29 7.37
CA LEU A 3 30.24 6.94 6.26
C LEU A 3 31.10 7.91 5.43
N LYS A 4 32.13 8.51 6.01
CA LYS A 4 33.00 9.47 5.32
C LYS A 4 34.00 8.80 4.38
N VAL A 5 34.45 7.59 4.71
CA VAL A 5 35.37 6.80 3.89
C VAL A 5 34.65 6.17 2.70
N HIS A 6 33.52 5.51 2.94
CA HIS A 6 32.72 4.93 1.86
C HIS A 6 32.04 6.00 0.98
N GLY A 7 31.69 7.17 1.52
CA GLY A 7 31.19 8.29 0.76
C GLY A 7 32.14 8.79 -0.29
N LYS A 8 33.46 8.77 -0.05
CA LYS A 8 34.48 9.12 -1.03
C LYS A 8 34.58 8.13 -2.19
N GLN A 9 34.43 6.82 -1.93
CA GLN A 9 34.43 5.80 -3.01
C GLN A 9 33.17 5.85 -3.87
N ILE A 10 32.03 6.17 -3.28
CA ILE A 10 30.73 6.25 -3.98
C ILE A 10 30.58 7.59 -4.72
N SER A 11 31.27 8.65 -4.29
CA SER A 11 31.20 10.00 -4.87
C SER A 11 31.67 10.09 -6.32
N ASN A 12 32.41 9.09 -6.81
CA ASN A 12 32.77 8.98 -8.24
C ASN A 12 31.53 8.70 -9.13
N PHE A 13 30.43 8.18 -8.55
CA PHE A 13 29.22 7.79 -9.27
C PHE A 13 27.98 8.59 -8.87
N LEU A 14 27.96 9.09 -7.64
CA LEU A 14 26.82 9.79 -7.06
C LEU A 14 27.29 11.10 -6.40
N ASP A 15 26.50 12.15 -6.53
CA ASP A 15 26.75 13.40 -5.84
C ASP A 15 26.59 13.27 -4.31
N ALA A 16 27.27 14.12 -3.55
CA ALA A 16 27.33 14.07 -2.09
C ALA A 16 25.93 14.18 -1.42
N ASN A 17 25.00 14.94 -2.01
CA ASN A 17 23.64 15.08 -1.47
C ASN A 17 22.84 13.80 -1.60
N THR A 18 22.97 13.11 -2.73
CA THR A 18 22.35 11.79 -2.95
C THR A 18 22.93 10.76 -2.00
N VAL A 19 24.24 10.72 -1.80
CA VAL A 19 24.90 9.83 -0.82
C VAL A 19 24.40 10.10 0.59
N GLN A 20 24.35 11.36 1.03
CA GLN A 20 23.81 11.74 2.35
C GLN A 20 22.35 11.32 2.52
N LYS A 21 21.53 11.40 1.46
CA LYS A 21 20.15 10.98 1.52
C LYS A 21 20.00 9.49 1.67
N ILE A 22 20.79 8.71 0.96
CA ILE A 22 20.84 7.24 1.09
C ILE A 22 21.26 6.86 2.51
N ALA A 23 22.32 7.47 3.03
CA ALA A 23 22.78 7.26 4.41
C ALA A 23 21.69 7.60 5.45
N SER A 24 20.98 8.71 5.26
CA SER A 24 19.87 9.09 6.14
C SER A 24 18.70 8.10 6.09
N GLN A 25 18.42 7.51 4.94
CA GLN A 25 17.39 6.47 4.81
C GLN A 25 17.82 5.17 5.50
N ALA A 26 19.08 4.76 5.35
CA ALA A 26 19.64 3.62 6.05
C ALA A 26 19.58 3.81 7.57
N TRP A 27 20.00 4.99 8.06
CA TRP A 27 19.91 5.35 9.47
C TRP A 27 18.48 5.30 10.02
N LYS A 28 17.49 5.78 9.27
CA LYS A 28 16.08 5.66 9.66
C LYS A 28 15.65 4.20 9.86
N GLY A 29 16.13 3.30 9.03
CA GLY A 29 15.88 1.86 9.19
C GLY A 29 16.49 1.32 10.48
N VAL A 30 17.76 1.64 10.72
CA VAL A 30 18.50 1.22 11.92
C VAL A 30 17.87 1.80 13.19
N SER A 31 17.62 3.10 13.22
CA SER A 31 17.01 3.77 14.38
C SER A 31 15.60 3.25 14.69
N SER A 32 14.82 2.89 13.66
CA SER A 32 13.52 2.26 13.87
C SER A 32 13.61 0.95 14.66
N VAL A 33 14.66 0.15 14.45
CA VAL A 33 14.87 -1.10 15.19
C VAL A 33 15.46 -0.82 16.58
N LEU A 34 16.45 0.06 16.67
CA LEU A 34 17.09 0.42 17.94
C LEU A 34 16.09 1.00 18.96
N PHE A 35 15.17 1.85 18.49
CA PHE A 35 14.14 2.47 19.34
C PHE A 35 12.82 1.69 19.42
N GLY A 36 12.82 0.41 19.11
CA GLY A 36 11.69 -0.50 19.31
C GLY A 36 10.49 -0.31 18.36
N LYS A 37 10.60 0.58 17.33
CA LYS A 37 9.55 0.79 16.34
C LYS A 37 9.52 -0.28 15.26
N GLY A 38 10.60 -1.02 15.07
CA GLY A 38 10.76 -2.12 14.12
C GLY A 38 11.32 -3.37 14.77
N LYS A 39 11.02 -4.55 14.22
CA LYS A 39 11.51 -5.82 14.77
C LYS A 39 12.84 -6.28 14.18
N ARG A 40 13.15 -5.90 12.95
CA ARG A 40 14.37 -6.30 12.22
C ARG A 40 14.67 -5.32 11.09
N LEU A 41 15.93 -5.28 10.68
CA LEU A 41 16.34 -4.58 9.48
C LEU A 41 15.93 -5.37 8.22
N HIS A 42 15.49 -4.64 7.22
CA HIS A 42 15.21 -5.17 5.89
C HIS A 42 16.15 -4.52 4.89
N TYR A 43 17.05 -5.31 4.33
CA TYR A 43 17.94 -4.88 3.27
C TYR A 43 17.24 -5.08 1.91
N LYS A 44 17.26 -4.04 1.10
CA LYS A 44 16.79 -4.13 -0.29
C LYS A 44 17.86 -4.81 -1.15
N LYS A 45 17.43 -5.73 -1.99
CA LYS A 45 18.27 -6.24 -3.08
C LYS A 45 18.42 -5.18 -4.16
N VAL A 46 19.45 -5.30 -4.99
CA VAL A 46 19.69 -4.36 -6.09
C VAL A 46 18.47 -4.23 -7.00
N GLU A 47 17.82 -5.35 -7.31
CA GLU A 47 16.62 -5.39 -8.16
C GLU A 47 15.38 -4.74 -7.49
N GLU A 48 15.42 -4.49 -6.20
CA GLU A 48 14.35 -3.84 -5.42
C GLU A 48 14.55 -2.34 -5.27
N PHE A 49 15.70 -1.82 -5.72
CA PHE A 49 16.01 -0.40 -5.66
C PHE A 49 15.28 0.34 -6.77
N ARG A 50 14.16 0.97 -6.42
CA ARG A 50 13.20 1.56 -7.37
C ARG A 50 13.14 3.08 -7.31
N SER A 51 13.86 3.72 -6.42
CA SER A 51 13.78 5.17 -6.28
C SER A 51 15.07 5.76 -5.79
N LEU A 52 15.43 6.91 -6.34
CA LEU A 52 16.56 7.72 -5.93
C LEU A 52 16.07 9.13 -5.63
N GLU A 53 16.41 9.67 -4.45
CA GLU A 53 15.87 10.91 -3.93
C GLU A 53 17.00 11.92 -3.71
N GLY A 54 16.81 13.14 -4.22
CA GLY A 54 17.65 14.29 -3.92
C GLY A 54 17.39 14.82 -2.50
N LYS A 55 18.37 15.47 -1.91
CA LYS A 55 18.23 16.10 -0.58
C LYS A 55 17.50 17.45 -0.67
N THR A 56 17.87 18.25 -1.65
CA THR A 56 17.30 19.57 -1.94
C THR A 56 17.21 19.75 -3.45
N ASN A 57 16.44 20.76 -3.92
CA ASN A 57 16.41 21.12 -5.34
C ASN A 57 17.53 22.10 -5.75
N ARG A 58 18.53 22.34 -4.88
CA ARG A 58 19.64 23.25 -5.17
C ARG A 58 20.85 22.54 -5.80
N GLN A 59 21.11 21.31 -5.39
CA GLN A 59 22.28 20.55 -5.81
C GLN A 59 21.93 19.07 -6.03
N GLY A 60 22.74 18.37 -6.83
CA GLY A 60 22.57 16.97 -7.16
C GLY A 60 21.40 16.73 -8.10
N ILE A 61 20.50 15.83 -7.71
CA ILE A 61 19.26 15.55 -8.46
C ILE A 61 18.28 16.71 -8.22
N ARG A 62 18.04 17.52 -9.24
CA ARG A 62 17.21 18.73 -9.16
C ARG A 62 16.32 18.91 -10.40
N TYR A 63 15.21 19.57 -10.23
CA TYR A 63 14.30 19.94 -11.32
C TYR A 63 14.44 21.43 -11.62
N ASP A 64 14.70 21.75 -12.87
CA ASP A 64 14.72 23.11 -13.39
C ASP A 64 13.33 23.45 -13.91
N THR A 65 12.60 24.28 -13.15
CA THR A 65 11.21 24.68 -13.47
C THR A 65 11.13 25.53 -14.73
N LYS A 66 12.17 26.35 -15.02
CA LYS A 66 12.19 27.22 -16.23
C LYS A 66 12.38 26.39 -17.51
N LYS A 67 13.24 25.37 -17.45
CA LYS A 67 13.56 24.52 -18.62
C LYS A 67 12.75 23.23 -18.68
N GLY A 68 11.93 22.95 -17.67
CA GLY A 68 11.11 21.72 -17.62
C GLY A 68 11.93 20.44 -17.63
N CYS A 69 13.13 20.44 -17.06
CA CYS A 69 14.03 19.31 -17.14
C CYS A 69 14.58 18.88 -15.77
N LEU A 70 14.85 17.58 -15.64
CA LEU A 70 15.63 16.99 -14.56
C LEU A 70 17.12 17.21 -14.87
N ILE A 71 17.84 17.79 -13.93
CA ILE A 71 19.30 17.89 -13.96
C ILE A 71 19.89 16.87 -13.00
N TRP A 72 20.76 16.01 -13.52
CA TRP A 72 21.47 14.99 -12.75
C TRP A 72 22.93 14.88 -13.22
N GLY A 73 23.83 15.47 -12.44
CA GLY A 73 25.20 15.68 -12.87
C GLY A 73 25.25 16.58 -14.12
N SER A 74 25.93 16.14 -15.16
CA SER A 74 25.99 16.81 -16.47
C SER A 74 24.73 16.57 -17.35
N ARG A 75 23.87 15.61 -16.98
CA ARG A 75 22.72 15.21 -17.80
C ARG A 75 21.54 16.14 -17.58
N ARG A 76 20.88 16.47 -18.68
CA ARG A 76 19.59 17.20 -18.71
C ARG A 76 18.56 16.33 -19.38
N ILE A 77 17.55 15.92 -18.63
CA ILE A 77 16.51 14.99 -19.08
C ILE A 77 15.19 15.75 -19.12
N PRO A 78 14.59 15.95 -20.31
CA PRO A 78 13.31 16.65 -20.42
C PRO A 78 12.21 15.86 -19.69
N ILE A 79 11.35 16.58 -18.98
CA ILE A 79 10.23 16.01 -18.25
C ILE A 79 8.94 16.39 -18.93
N GLN A 80 8.18 15.39 -19.34
CA GLN A 80 6.87 15.59 -19.95
C GLN A 80 5.81 15.79 -18.86
N VAL A 81 5.21 16.96 -18.83
CA VAL A 81 4.01 17.26 -18.05
C VAL A 81 2.80 17.21 -18.98
N ARG A 82 1.74 16.52 -18.59
CA ARG A 82 0.53 16.44 -19.41
C ARG A 82 -0.14 17.82 -19.50
N GLY A 83 -0.36 18.29 -20.73
CA GLY A 83 -0.90 19.64 -20.98
C GLY A 83 -2.31 19.88 -20.43
N ASN A 84 -3.10 18.81 -20.28
CA ASN A 84 -4.45 18.86 -19.73
C ASN A 84 -4.49 18.68 -18.19
N ASP A 85 -3.34 18.49 -17.54
CA ASP A 85 -3.25 18.35 -16.08
C ASP A 85 -3.13 19.74 -15.40
N LYS A 86 -4.29 20.40 -15.25
CA LYS A 86 -4.40 21.71 -14.59
C LYS A 86 -3.85 21.69 -13.14
N TRP A 87 -3.87 20.52 -12.49
CA TRP A 87 -3.32 20.33 -11.15
C TRP A 87 -1.81 20.37 -11.14
N ALA A 88 -1.18 19.63 -12.05
CA ALA A 88 0.26 19.67 -12.20
C ALA A 88 0.74 21.08 -12.56
N GLN A 89 0.05 21.77 -13.47
CA GLN A 89 0.38 23.14 -13.85
C GLN A 89 0.32 24.10 -12.67
N ARG A 90 -0.76 24.05 -11.87
CA ARG A 90 -0.88 24.86 -10.65
C ARG A 90 0.15 24.48 -9.59
N ALA A 91 0.39 23.18 -9.40
CA ALA A 91 1.38 22.72 -8.43
C ALA A 91 2.81 23.12 -8.79
N LEU A 92 3.14 23.24 -10.08
CA LEU A 92 4.47 23.66 -10.55
C LEU A 92 4.76 25.15 -10.30
N SER A 93 3.77 25.97 -9.91
CA SER A 93 4.02 27.33 -9.43
C SER A 93 4.63 27.36 -8.02
N ASP A 94 4.47 26.27 -7.26
CA ASP A 94 5.03 26.17 -5.92
C ASP A 94 6.54 25.83 -5.98
N ARG A 95 7.26 26.24 -4.95
CA ARG A 95 8.68 25.95 -4.84
C ARG A 95 8.95 24.46 -4.71
N VAL A 96 9.84 23.93 -5.56
CA VAL A 96 10.29 22.55 -5.46
C VAL A 96 11.28 22.39 -4.31
N LYS A 97 10.91 21.62 -3.29
CA LYS A 97 11.76 21.32 -2.14
C LYS A 97 12.87 20.34 -2.51
N TYR A 98 12.48 19.24 -3.12
CA TYR A 98 13.38 18.24 -3.70
C TYR A 98 12.62 17.37 -4.71
N CYS A 99 13.36 16.58 -5.47
CA CYS A 99 12.76 15.63 -6.40
C CYS A 99 13.27 14.20 -6.16
N ARG A 100 12.51 13.25 -6.68
CA ARG A 100 12.79 11.82 -6.60
C ARG A 100 12.56 11.18 -7.95
N VAL A 101 13.53 10.45 -8.46
CA VAL A 101 13.37 9.58 -9.64
C VAL A 101 12.82 8.25 -9.17
N VAL A 102 11.75 7.78 -9.80
CA VAL A 102 11.09 6.51 -9.46
C VAL A 102 10.98 5.65 -10.70
N ALA A 103 11.49 4.43 -10.62
CA ALA A 103 11.32 3.41 -11.65
C ALA A 103 10.08 2.56 -11.36
N LYS A 104 9.18 2.43 -12.35
CA LYS A 104 8.02 1.54 -12.29
C LYS A 104 8.09 0.57 -13.46
N TRP A 105 7.83 -0.71 -13.16
CA TRP A 105 7.68 -1.70 -14.21
C TRP A 105 6.30 -1.59 -14.83
N HIS A 106 6.24 -1.36 -16.13
CA HIS A 106 5.01 -1.31 -16.89
C HIS A 106 5.00 -2.37 -17.99
N LYS A 107 4.11 -3.34 -17.87
CA LYS A 107 3.97 -4.48 -18.79
C LYS A 107 5.31 -5.21 -19.06
N THR A 108 6.10 -4.74 -20.00
CA THR A 108 7.32 -5.36 -20.50
C THR A 108 8.59 -4.53 -20.32
N HIS A 109 8.46 -3.29 -19.85
CA HIS A 109 9.60 -2.34 -19.76
C HIS A 109 9.53 -1.50 -18.48
N TRP A 110 10.63 -0.82 -18.19
CA TRP A 110 10.74 0.14 -17.12
C TRP A 110 10.32 1.52 -17.61
N GLU A 111 9.46 2.17 -16.84
CA GLU A 111 9.13 3.58 -16.98
C GLU A 111 9.72 4.35 -15.81
N TYR A 112 10.23 5.54 -16.11
CA TYR A 112 10.85 6.42 -15.11
C TYR A 112 9.99 7.66 -14.92
N TYR A 113 9.72 7.97 -13.67
CA TYR A 113 8.91 9.11 -13.28
C TYR A 113 9.71 10.04 -12.38
N LEU A 114 9.55 11.34 -12.58
CA LEU A 114 10.03 12.33 -11.65
C LEU A 114 8.90 12.71 -10.71
N GLN A 115 9.11 12.48 -9.41
CA GLN A 115 8.23 12.96 -8.36
C GLN A 115 8.81 14.25 -7.79
N LEU A 116 8.05 15.33 -7.84
CA LEU A 116 8.38 16.60 -7.22
C LEU A 116 7.72 16.68 -5.85
N VAL A 117 8.48 17.09 -4.84
CA VAL A 117 7.95 17.44 -3.52
C VAL A 117 7.98 18.96 -3.43
N LEU A 118 6.81 19.53 -3.32
CA LEU A 118 6.59 20.97 -3.38
C LEU A 118 6.38 21.55 -1.98
N GLU A 119 6.73 22.81 -1.79
CA GLU A 119 6.41 23.59 -0.62
C GLU A 119 5.15 24.39 -0.92
N GLY A 120 4.03 23.98 -0.37
CA GLY A 120 2.75 24.62 -0.60
C GLY A 120 1.61 23.76 -0.09
N THR A 121 0.41 24.30 -0.17
CA THR A 121 -0.80 23.62 0.21
C THR A 121 -1.35 22.90 -1.01
N SER A 122 -1.65 21.59 -0.88
CA SER A 122 -2.26 20.83 -1.96
C SER A 122 -3.57 21.53 -2.37
N PRO A 123 -3.72 21.91 -3.66
CA PRO A 123 -4.99 22.45 -4.12
C PRO A 123 -6.06 21.38 -3.96
N THR A 124 -7.06 21.66 -3.16
CA THR A 124 -8.23 20.80 -2.99
C THR A 124 -9.36 21.35 -3.84
N MET A 125 -9.90 20.55 -4.77
CA MET A 125 -11.25 20.79 -5.27
C MET A 125 -12.20 20.28 -4.19
N ALA A 126 -12.50 21.13 -3.24
CA ALA A 126 -13.45 20.80 -2.21
C ALA A 126 -14.85 20.67 -2.85
N LYS A 127 -15.39 19.47 -2.90
CA LYS A 127 -16.84 19.32 -2.98
C LYS A 127 -17.42 19.89 -1.69
N PRO A 128 -18.57 20.56 -1.73
CA PRO A 128 -19.23 21.02 -0.54
C PRO A 128 -19.42 19.85 0.45
N MET A 129 -19.13 20.06 1.71
CA MET A 129 -19.47 19.16 2.80
C MET A 129 -20.75 19.67 3.46
N SER A 130 -21.61 18.78 3.91
CA SER A 130 -22.73 19.19 4.75
C SER A 130 -22.18 19.60 6.12
N PRO A 131 -22.26 20.86 6.52
CA PRO A 131 -21.70 21.32 7.78
C PRO A 131 -22.49 20.69 8.94
N ASN A 132 -21.77 20.30 10.01
CA ASN A 132 -22.32 19.70 11.23
C ASN A 132 -23.13 18.41 11.04
N ALA A 133 -23.06 17.79 9.89
CA ALA A 133 -23.67 16.50 9.65
C ALA A 133 -22.75 15.36 10.12
N GLU A 134 -23.33 14.42 10.84
CA GLU A 134 -22.62 13.24 11.35
C GLU A 134 -22.73 12.06 10.38
N VAL A 135 -21.63 11.33 10.24
CA VAL A 135 -21.55 10.09 9.45
C VAL A 135 -20.94 9.01 10.32
N GLY A 136 -21.67 7.90 10.48
CA GLY A 136 -21.17 6.69 11.13
C GLY A 136 -20.61 5.70 10.13
N ILE A 137 -19.48 5.07 10.44
CA ILE A 137 -18.84 4.07 9.59
C ILE A 137 -18.52 2.82 10.40
N ASP A 138 -19.11 1.70 10.03
CA ASP A 138 -18.71 0.36 10.45
C ASP A 138 -17.98 -0.33 9.31
N LEU A 139 -16.71 -0.71 9.57
CA LEU A 139 -15.80 -1.22 8.57
C LEU A 139 -15.58 -2.72 8.74
N GLY A 140 -16.18 -3.53 7.88
CA GLY A 140 -15.88 -4.95 7.77
C GLY A 140 -14.56 -5.27 7.06
N THR A 141 -14.28 -6.55 6.83
CA THR A 141 -13.10 -7.01 6.08
C THR A 141 -13.26 -6.90 4.57
N SER A 142 -14.49 -6.86 4.07
CA SER A 142 -14.88 -6.77 2.66
C SER A 142 -16.04 -5.82 2.40
N THR A 143 -16.69 -5.33 3.44
CA THR A 143 -17.86 -4.45 3.34
C THR A 143 -17.67 -3.22 4.23
N VAL A 144 -18.42 -2.18 3.97
CA VAL A 144 -18.54 -0.99 4.81
C VAL A 144 -20.02 -0.62 4.92
N ALA A 145 -20.48 -0.40 6.14
CA ALA A 145 -21.78 0.21 6.41
C ALA A 145 -21.57 1.70 6.73
N ILE A 146 -22.35 2.55 6.10
CA ILE A 146 -22.29 4.00 6.23
C ILE A 146 -23.68 4.48 6.66
N THR A 147 -23.75 5.17 7.78
CA THR A 147 -25.00 5.77 8.29
C THR A 147 -24.90 7.29 8.23
N TYR A 148 -25.88 7.92 7.67
CA TYR A 148 -26.00 9.37 7.58
C TYR A 148 -27.46 9.77 7.41
N ASP A 149 -27.89 10.85 8.02
CA ASP A 149 -29.26 11.38 7.86
C ASP A 149 -30.34 10.28 7.94
N LYS A 150 -30.28 9.42 8.98
CA LYS A 150 -31.17 8.26 9.19
C LYS A 150 -31.21 7.24 8.06
N LYS A 151 -30.25 7.31 7.11
CA LYS A 151 -30.06 6.34 6.02
C LYS A 151 -28.94 5.38 6.36
N LEU A 152 -29.08 4.15 5.89
CA LEU A 152 -28.03 3.11 5.96
C LEU A 152 -27.67 2.68 4.55
N ASP A 153 -26.38 2.73 4.25
CA ASP A 153 -25.82 2.29 2.98
C ASP A 153 -24.76 1.20 3.25
N LEU A 154 -24.99 0.00 2.74
CA LEU A 154 -24.07 -1.13 2.86
C LEU A 154 -23.43 -1.43 1.51
N ARG A 155 -22.10 -1.34 1.45
CA ARG A 155 -21.34 -1.51 0.21
C ARG A 155 -20.24 -2.55 0.34
N GLU A 156 -19.95 -3.24 -0.76
CA GLU A 156 -18.76 -4.06 -0.88
C GLU A 156 -17.54 -3.15 -1.15
N LEU A 157 -16.44 -3.38 -0.43
CA LEU A 157 -15.19 -2.66 -0.63
C LEU A 157 -14.46 -3.21 -1.85
N GLY A 158 -14.41 -2.42 -2.92
CA GLY A 158 -13.60 -2.75 -4.09
C GLY A 158 -14.09 -3.97 -4.88
N GLY A 159 -15.38 -4.23 -4.95
CA GLY A 159 -15.97 -5.31 -5.78
C GLY A 159 -15.55 -5.25 -7.26
N GLU A 160 -15.17 -4.07 -7.75
CA GLU A 160 -14.65 -3.84 -9.12
C GLU A 160 -13.37 -4.64 -9.46
N VAL A 161 -12.72 -5.29 -8.48
CA VAL A 161 -11.48 -6.05 -8.72
C VAL A 161 -11.65 -7.56 -8.69
N ASN A 162 -12.87 -8.07 -8.48
CA ASN A 162 -13.14 -9.51 -8.35
C ASN A 162 -12.67 -10.31 -9.58
N ASP A 163 -12.92 -9.82 -10.79
CA ASP A 163 -12.47 -10.46 -12.03
C ASP A 163 -10.93 -10.51 -12.12
N ILE A 164 -10.26 -9.42 -11.69
CA ILE A 164 -8.80 -9.37 -11.67
C ILE A 164 -8.24 -10.39 -10.69
N GLU A 165 -8.90 -10.60 -9.56
CA GLU A 165 -8.48 -11.60 -8.57
C GLU A 165 -8.66 -13.02 -9.05
N ALA A 166 -9.75 -13.32 -9.75
CA ALA A 166 -9.96 -14.61 -10.39
C ALA A 166 -8.85 -14.93 -11.39
N GLU A 167 -8.47 -13.94 -12.21
CA GLU A 167 -7.38 -14.08 -13.18
C GLU A 167 -6.01 -14.23 -12.50
N ILE A 168 -5.72 -13.46 -11.44
CA ILE A 168 -4.51 -13.64 -10.64
C ILE A 168 -4.43 -15.04 -10.07
N ALA A 169 -5.53 -15.57 -9.51
CA ALA A 169 -5.58 -16.92 -8.97
C ALA A 169 -5.34 -17.99 -10.06
N ARG A 170 -5.83 -17.77 -11.28
CA ARG A 170 -5.56 -18.63 -12.44
C ARG A 170 -4.07 -18.63 -12.79
N LEU A 171 -3.44 -17.45 -12.83
CA LEU A 171 -2.01 -17.32 -13.11
C LEU A 171 -1.14 -17.90 -11.99
N ASP A 172 -1.54 -17.78 -10.73
CA ASP A 172 -0.84 -18.39 -9.59
C ASP A 172 -0.78 -19.93 -9.74
N ARG A 173 -1.91 -20.56 -10.10
CA ARG A 173 -1.94 -21.99 -10.39
C ARG A 173 -1.06 -22.38 -11.59
N LYS A 174 -1.02 -21.53 -12.63
CA LYS A 174 -0.15 -21.74 -13.80
C LYS A 174 1.32 -21.65 -13.42
N LEU A 175 1.71 -20.63 -12.66
CA LEU A 175 3.08 -20.45 -12.16
C LEU A 175 3.53 -21.62 -11.28
N ASP A 176 2.64 -22.13 -10.42
CA ASP A 176 2.96 -23.29 -9.59
C ASP A 176 3.22 -24.54 -10.43
N ARG A 177 2.38 -24.83 -11.46
CA ARG A 177 2.62 -25.93 -12.40
C ARG A 177 3.93 -25.78 -13.17
N GLN A 178 4.20 -24.59 -13.72
CA GLN A 178 5.44 -24.30 -14.45
C GLN A 178 6.68 -24.45 -13.56
N ARG A 179 6.60 -23.96 -12.32
CA ARG A 179 7.69 -24.09 -11.34
C ARG A 179 7.97 -25.57 -11.01
N ARG A 180 6.93 -26.37 -10.81
CA ARG A 180 7.07 -27.81 -10.54
C ARG A 180 7.68 -28.54 -11.72
N ALA A 181 7.20 -28.27 -12.94
CA ALA A 181 7.71 -28.90 -14.16
C ALA A 181 9.20 -28.61 -14.39
N SER A 182 9.65 -27.39 -14.10
CA SER A 182 11.07 -27.01 -14.26
C SER A 182 11.97 -27.48 -13.10
N ASN A 183 11.41 -27.95 -11.98
CA ASN A 183 12.19 -28.28 -10.78
C ASN A 183 11.62 -29.52 -10.05
N PRO A 184 11.45 -30.67 -10.72
CA PRO A 184 10.86 -31.86 -10.12
C PRO A 184 11.67 -32.36 -8.90
N GLN A 185 12.99 -32.17 -8.92
CA GLN A 185 13.91 -32.57 -7.83
C GLN A 185 13.60 -31.87 -6.49
N ASN A 186 12.97 -30.70 -6.53
CA ASN A 186 12.63 -29.90 -5.35
C ASN A 186 11.33 -30.34 -4.66
N TYR A 187 10.60 -31.30 -5.22
CA TYR A 187 9.29 -31.75 -4.73
C TYR A 187 9.31 -33.22 -4.29
N ASP A 188 8.53 -33.56 -3.28
CA ASP A 188 8.28 -34.93 -2.85
C ASP A 188 7.19 -35.61 -3.71
N LYS A 189 6.94 -36.92 -3.48
CA LYS A 189 5.90 -37.68 -4.16
C LYS A 189 4.49 -37.11 -4.02
N LEU A 190 4.24 -36.31 -2.96
CA LEU A 190 2.98 -35.64 -2.71
C LEU A 190 2.92 -34.21 -3.32
N GLY A 191 3.93 -33.83 -4.11
CA GLY A 191 4.02 -32.49 -4.70
C GLY A 191 4.30 -31.36 -3.71
N ARG A 192 4.82 -31.66 -2.53
CA ARG A 192 5.24 -30.65 -1.54
C ARG A 192 6.72 -30.35 -1.73
N ILE A 193 7.10 -29.12 -1.41
CA ILE A 193 8.51 -28.72 -1.43
C ILE A 193 9.26 -29.53 -0.37
N LYS A 194 10.29 -30.27 -0.78
CA LYS A 194 11.14 -31.08 0.10
C LYS A 194 11.76 -30.19 1.19
N ARG A 195 11.85 -30.69 2.41
CA ARG A 195 12.63 -30.02 3.45
C ARG A 195 14.13 -30.23 3.18
N LEU A 196 14.89 -29.14 3.34
CA LEU A 196 16.34 -29.20 3.20
C LEU A 196 16.99 -29.49 4.58
N LYS A 197 18.15 -30.12 4.55
CA LYS A 197 19.02 -30.24 5.73
C LYS A 197 19.65 -28.88 6.06
N LYS A 198 20.12 -28.73 7.30
CA LYS A 198 20.81 -27.51 7.72
C LYS A 198 22.10 -27.31 6.89
N GLY A 199 22.19 -26.15 6.22
CA GLY A 199 23.32 -25.81 5.34
C GLY A 199 23.08 -26.03 3.86
N GLU A 200 22.08 -26.82 3.47
CA GLU A 200 21.73 -27.02 2.05
C GLU A 200 20.99 -25.81 1.49
N ARG A 201 21.26 -25.49 0.22
CA ARG A 201 20.55 -24.46 -0.53
C ARG A 201 19.79 -25.10 -1.68
N ARG A 202 18.58 -24.59 -1.92
CA ARG A 202 17.72 -25.04 -3.02
C ARG A 202 17.95 -24.19 -4.24
N GLU A 203 18.23 -24.81 -5.36
CA GLU A 203 18.30 -24.15 -6.66
C GLU A 203 16.96 -24.20 -7.36
N TRP A 204 16.61 -23.10 -8.03
CA TRP A 204 15.38 -22.95 -8.77
C TRP A 204 15.68 -22.55 -10.21
N HIS A 205 15.17 -23.33 -11.16
CA HIS A 205 15.23 -23.01 -12.58
C HIS A 205 13.86 -22.53 -13.05
N TYR A 206 13.85 -21.51 -13.87
CA TYR A 206 12.61 -20.92 -14.37
C TYR A 206 12.66 -20.80 -15.89
N SER A 207 11.64 -21.36 -16.56
CA SER A 207 11.51 -21.27 -18.02
C SER A 207 11.12 -19.86 -18.47
N GLN A 208 11.32 -19.58 -19.76
CA GLN A 208 10.84 -18.33 -20.38
C GLN A 208 9.32 -18.17 -20.23
N GLY A 209 8.57 -19.28 -20.36
CA GLY A 209 7.13 -19.29 -20.12
C GLY A 209 6.73 -18.91 -18.70
N TYR A 210 7.53 -19.31 -17.69
CA TYR A 210 7.34 -18.89 -16.31
C TYR A 210 7.49 -17.38 -16.17
N TYR A 211 8.56 -16.79 -16.72
CA TYR A 211 8.77 -15.35 -16.64
C TYR A 211 7.66 -14.55 -17.33
N LYS A 212 7.20 -14.96 -18.51
CA LYS A 212 6.05 -14.34 -19.19
C LYS A 212 4.80 -14.33 -18.29
N THR A 213 4.48 -15.47 -17.67
CA THR A 213 3.34 -15.61 -16.76
C THR A 213 3.53 -14.76 -15.48
N PHE A 214 4.75 -14.72 -14.93
CA PHE A 214 5.11 -13.92 -13.77
C PHE A 214 4.91 -12.42 -14.01
N TYR A 215 5.37 -11.91 -15.16
CA TYR A 215 5.20 -10.50 -15.50
C TYR A 215 3.75 -10.12 -15.77
N LEU A 216 2.98 -10.99 -16.42
CA LEU A 216 1.53 -10.79 -16.59
C LEU A 216 0.82 -10.70 -15.24
N ARG A 217 1.08 -11.64 -14.34
CA ARG A 217 0.55 -11.61 -12.96
C ARG A 217 0.93 -10.32 -12.24
N ARG A 218 2.17 -9.87 -12.35
CA ARG A 218 2.65 -8.62 -11.74
C ARG A 218 1.89 -7.40 -12.28
N THR A 219 1.61 -7.36 -13.57
CA THR A 219 0.80 -6.30 -14.21
C THR A 219 -0.63 -6.29 -13.64
N LEU A 220 -1.24 -7.46 -13.46
CA LEU A 220 -2.57 -7.56 -12.86
C LEU A 220 -2.60 -7.10 -11.40
N TYR A 221 -1.59 -7.41 -10.60
CA TYR A 221 -1.47 -6.87 -9.24
C TYR A 221 -1.37 -5.33 -9.24
N ALA A 222 -0.60 -4.75 -10.14
CA ALA A 222 -0.51 -3.30 -10.27
C ALA A 222 -1.85 -2.67 -10.68
N LYS A 223 -2.56 -3.28 -11.65
CA LYS A 223 -3.89 -2.87 -12.08
C LYS A 223 -4.91 -2.95 -10.95
N ARG A 224 -4.90 -4.06 -10.19
CA ARG A 224 -5.76 -4.24 -9.02
C ARG A 224 -5.52 -3.16 -7.97
N GLN A 225 -4.27 -2.92 -7.62
CA GLN A 225 -3.92 -1.89 -6.62
C GLN A 225 -4.36 -0.50 -7.07
N ALA A 226 -4.21 -0.16 -8.35
CA ALA A 226 -4.66 1.12 -8.89
C ALA A 226 -6.18 1.28 -8.81
N LYS A 227 -6.94 0.25 -9.18
CA LYS A 227 -8.41 0.24 -9.10
C LYS A 227 -8.89 0.35 -7.64
N LEU A 228 -8.32 -0.45 -6.72
CA LEU A 228 -8.66 -0.37 -5.29
C LEU A 228 -8.40 1.02 -4.74
N LYS A 229 -7.23 1.61 -5.06
CA LYS A 229 -6.93 2.97 -4.63
C LYS A 229 -7.96 3.96 -5.17
N GLN A 230 -8.30 3.88 -6.44
CA GLN A 230 -9.29 4.76 -7.06
C GLN A 230 -10.67 4.61 -6.41
N PHE A 231 -11.10 3.37 -6.14
CA PHE A 231 -12.35 3.08 -5.44
C PHE A 231 -12.38 3.74 -4.06
N HIS A 232 -11.36 3.49 -3.23
CA HIS A 232 -11.30 4.05 -1.87
C HIS A 232 -11.18 5.57 -1.86
N GLU A 233 -10.48 6.17 -2.83
CA GLU A 233 -10.43 7.62 -2.98
C GLU A 233 -11.79 8.22 -3.33
N ARG A 234 -12.58 7.57 -4.22
CA ARG A 234 -13.95 8.00 -4.57
C ARG A 234 -14.89 7.84 -3.38
N LEU A 235 -14.86 6.68 -2.73
CA LEU A 235 -15.70 6.41 -1.55
C LEU A 235 -15.43 7.42 -0.43
N ALA A 236 -14.17 7.76 -0.18
CA ALA A 236 -13.81 8.79 0.80
C ALA A 236 -14.35 10.18 0.42
N GLU A 237 -14.39 10.53 -0.87
CA GLU A 237 -15.00 11.76 -1.35
C GLU A 237 -16.51 11.78 -1.13
N GLU A 238 -17.17 10.66 -1.42
CA GLU A 238 -18.63 10.51 -1.23
C GLU A 238 -18.98 10.66 0.25
N VAL A 239 -18.27 9.97 1.14
CA VAL A 239 -18.48 10.06 2.59
C VAL A 239 -18.29 11.49 3.09
N LEU A 240 -17.23 12.18 2.65
CA LEU A 240 -16.96 13.57 3.01
C LEU A 240 -17.99 14.56 2.43
N SER A 241 -18.75 14.18 1.41
CA SER A 241 -19.87 14.99 0.94
C SER A 241 -21.15 14.82 1.79
N MET A 242 -21.25 13.71 2.54
CA MET A 242 -22.40 13.42 3.42
C MET A 242 -22.31 14.21 4.74
N GLY A 243 -21.10 14.44 5.26
CA GLY A 243 -20.92 15.19 6.51
C GLY A 243 -19.45 15.50 6.82
N ASN A 244 -19.25 16.37 7.82
CA ASN A 244 -17.94 16.79 8.26
C ASN A 244 -17.52 16.20 9.62
N GLN A 245 -18.43 15.54 10.33
CA GLN A 245 -18.15 14.80 11.57
C GLN A 245 -18.28 13.30 11.30
N ILE A 246 -17.14 12.61 11.19
CA ILE A 246 -17.10 11.22 10.75
C ILE A 246 -16.63 10.35 11.91
N ASN A 247 -17.50 9.44 12.34
CA ASN A 247 -17.25 8.50 13.41
C ASN A 247 -16.96 7.11 12.83
N VAL A 248 -15.75 6.57 13.09
CA VAL A 248 -15.30 5.29 12.55
C VAL A 248 -14.98 4.34 13.69
N GLU A 249 -15.50 3.12 13.62
CA GLU A 249 -15.15 2.08 14.59
C GLU A 249 -13.65 1.71 14.49
N ARG A 250 -13.01 1.59 15.65
CA ARG A 250 -11.61 1.21 15.75
C ARG A 250 -11.42 -0.29 15.61
N MET A 251 -11.12 -0.77 14.40
CA MET A 251 -10.87 -2.17 14.12
C MET A 251 -9.39 -2.47 13.91
N SER A 252 -8.92 -3.58 14.50
CA SER A 252 -7.54 -4.05 14.31
C SER A 252 -7.44 -5.02 13.14
N MET A 253 -7.23 -4.51 11.93
CA MET A 253 -7.04 -5.33 10.72
C MET A 253 -5.84 -6.29 10.85
N ALA A 254 -4.77 -5.86 11.53
CA ALA A 254 -3.63 -6.72 11.84
C ALA A 254 -4.00 -7.88 12.78
N GLY A 255 -4.88 -7.63 13.75
CA GLY A 255 -5.42 -8.66 14.63
C GLY A 255 -6.27 -9.69 13.89
N LEU A 256 -7.19 -9.21 13.05
CA LEU A 256 -8.07 -10.06 12.22
C LEU A 256 -7.29 -10.89 11.19
N SER A 257 -6.18 -10.38 10.69
CA SER A 257 -5.31 -11.10 9.73
C SER A 257 -4.53 -12.23 10.38
N LYS A 258 -4.35 -12.23 11.71
CA LYS A 258 -3.57 -13.24 12.41
C LYS A 258 -4.25 -14.59 12.36
N ARG A 259 -3.44 -15.63 12.16
CA ARG A 259 -3.90 -17.01 12.27
C ARG A 259 -4.20 -17.33 13.74
N SER A 260 -5.38 -17.89 14.02
CA SER A 260 -5.70 -18.40 15.35
C SER A 260 -4.62 -19.38 15.83
N LYS A 261 -4.11 -19.20 17.04
CA LYS A 261 -3.12 -20.10 17.65
C LYS A 261 -3.76 -21.42 18.09
N LYS A 262 -4.96 -21.36 18.65
CA LYS A 262 -5.68 -22.56 19.14
C LYS A 262 -6.48 -23.20 18.01
N THR A 263 -6.35 -24.51 17.88
CA THR A 263 -7.17 -25.31 16.96
C THR A 263 -8.28 -25.97 17.76
N LYS A 264 -9.52 -25.64 17.47
CA LYS A 264 -10.70 -26.33 18.05
C LYS A 264 -10.91 -27.60 17.25
N ILE A 265 -11.20 -28.71 17.94
CA ILE A 265 -11.56 -29.99 17.34
C ILE A 265 -13.08 -30.06 17.28
N ASN A 266 -13.62 -30.49 16.15
CA ASN A 266 -15.06 -30.75 16.01
C ASN A 266 -15.39 -32.04 16.83
N PRO A 267 -16.24 -31.93 17.86
CA PRO A 267 -16.51 -33.08 18.72
C PRO A 267 -17.23 -34.22 17.98
N LYS A 268 -17.98 -33.92 16.91
CA LYS A 268 -18.70 -34.92 16.10
C LYS A 268 -17.82 -35.67 15.10
N MET A 269 -16.78 -35.01 14.57
CA MET A 269 -15.95 -35.55 13.48
C MET A 269 -14.51 -35.86 13.89
N GLY A 270 -14.07 -35.55 15.10
CA GLY A 270 -12.69 -35.69 15.58
C GLY A 270 -11.66 -34.90 14.77
N ARG A 271 -12.08 -34.04 13.83
CA ARG A 271 -11.20 -33.26 12.95
C ARG A 271 -11.09 -31.81 13.39
N PRO A 272 -9.94 -31.15 13.17
CA PRO A 272 -9.81 -29.74 13.45
C PRO A 272 -10.79 -28.91 12.62
N TYR A 273 -11.47 -27.95 13.28
CA TYR A 273 -12.22 -26.93 12.54
C TYR A 273 -11.34 -26.11 11.63
N SER A 274 -11.86 -25.72 10.47
CA SER A 274 -11.20 -24.75 9.61
C SER A 274 -11.01 -23.44 10.39
N LYS A 275 -9.77 -22.98 10.49
CA LYS A 275 -9.49 -21.70 11.15
C LYS A 275 -10.02 -20.57 10.29
N LYS A 276 -10.91 -19.73 10.84
CA LYS A 276 -11.34 -18.50 10.18
C LYS A 276 -10.12 -17.62 9.88
N ARG A 277 -9.99 -17.16 8.64
CA ARG A 277 -8.88 -16.34 8.16
C ARG A 277 -9.41 -15.17 7.34
N PHE A 278 -9.35 -14.00 7.92
CA PHE A 278 -9.75 -12.78 7.21
C PHE A 278 -8.60 -12.15 6.41
N GLY A 279 -7.37 -12.67 6.53
CA GLY A 279 -6.19 -12.09 5.88
C GLY A 279 -6.30 -11.98 4.36
N LYS A 280 -6.95 -12.97 3.69
CA LYS A 280 -7.18 -12.90 2.24
C LYS A 280 -8.21 -11.82 1.91
N SER A 281 -9.32 -11.76 2.61
CA SER A 281 -10.33 -10.72 2.43
C SER A 281 -9.74 -9.32 2.64
N ILE A 282 -9.05 -9.11 3.77
CA ILE A 282 -8.38 -7.83 4.08
C ILE A 282 -7.35 -7.45 3.00
N ALA A 283 -6.57 -8.41 2.49
CA ALA A 283 -5.61 -8.15 1.43
C ALA A 283 -6.29 -7.81 0.10
N ASN A 284 -7.45 -8.39 -0.18
CA ASN A 284 -8.20 -8.19 -1.39
C ASN A 284 -8.94 -6.85 -1.42
N HIS A 285 -9.57 -6.49 -0.32
CA HIS A 285 -10.42 -5.30 -0.23
C HIS A 285 -9.72 -4.07 0.38
N ALA A 286 -8.56 -4.27 1.01
CA ALA A 286 -7.71 -3.23 1.59
C ALA A 286 -8.46 -2.17 2.43
N PRO A 287 -9.29 -2.56 3.45
CA PRO A 287 -10.13 -1.63 4.20
C PRO A 287 -9.34 -0.51 4.88
N SER A 288 -8.11 -0.75 5.31
CA SER A 288 -7.23 0.29 5.88
C SER A 288 -6.93 1.41 4.89
N MET A 289 -6.88 1.13 3.58
CA MET A 289 -6.64 2.14 2.54
C MET A 289 -7.78 3.15 2.47
N PHE A 290 -9.02 2.71 2.68
CA PHE A 290 -10.18 3.60 2.76
C PHE A 290 -10.05 4.56 3.93
N ILE A 291 -9.72 4.06 5.13
CA ILE A 291 -9.56 4.89 6.33
C ILE A 291 -8.40 5.89 6.17
N GLU A 292 -7.31 5.49 5.55
CA GLU A 292 -6.19 6.40 5.25
C GLU A 292 -6.61 7.50 4.28
N ALA A 293 -7.34 7.16 3.20
CA ALA A 293 -7.85 8.13 2.25
C ALA A 293 -8.82 9.11 2.92
N LEU A 294 -9.77 8.59 3.72
CA LEU A 294 -10.76 9.37 4.44
C LEU A 294 -10.11 10.33 5.44
N THR A 295 -9.20 9.84 6.27
CA THR A 295 -8.47 10.66 7.26
C THR A 295 -7.64 11.76 6.58
N ARG A 296 -6.93 11.42 5.51
CA ARG A 296 -6.09 12.38 4.77
C ARG A 296 -6.92 13.47 4.10
N LYS A 297 -8.01 13.08 3.43
CA LYS A 297 -8.91 14.00 2.72
C LYS A 297 -9.73 14.83 3.71
N GLY A 298 -10.22 14.21 4.78
CA GLY A 298 -10.95 14.89 5.85
C GLY A 298 -10.10 16.00 6.46
N LYS A 299 -8.86 15.69 6.85
CA LYS A 299 -7.92 16.70 7.35
C LYS A 299 -7.70 17.85 6.38
N ALA A 300 -7.58 17.57 5.08
CA ALA A 300 -7.37 18.60 4.06
C ALA A 300 -8.60 19.51 3.86
N ARG A 301 -9.80 19.05 4.24
CA ARG A 301 -11.07 19.77 4.12
C ARG A 301 -11.60 20.34 5.43
N GLY A 302 -10.89 20.12 6.54
CA GLY A 302 -11.36 20.57 7.86
C GLY A 302 -12.43 19.67 8.48
N ALA A 303 -12.64 18.45 7.95
CA ALA A 303 -13.53 17.47 8.57
C ALA A 303 -12.84 16.79 9.76
N THR A 304 -13.62 16.45 10.78
CA THR A 304 -13.19 15.68 11.94
C THR A 304 -13.44 14.21 11.70
N VAL A 305 -12.39 13.38 11.77
CA VAL A 305 -12.50 11.92 11.67
C VAL A 305 -12.11 11.32 13.02
N THR A 306 -13.11 10.90 13.78
CA THR A 306 -12.95 10.31 15.11
C THR A 306 -12.96 8.79 15.03
N ARG A 307 -12.03 8.13 15.73
CA ARG A 307 -12.00 6.68 15.86
C ARG A 307 -12.38 6.30 17.28
N TYR A 308 -13.54 5.68 17.46
CA TYR A 308 -14.02 5.24 18.76
C TYR A 308 -13.70 3.76 19.04
N ASP A 309 -13.55 3.41 20.32
CA ASP A 309 -13.38 2.02 20.74
C ASP A 309 -14.77 1.39 20.94
N PRO A 310 -15.12 0.32 20.21
CA PRO A 310 -16.42 -0.33 20.33
C PRO A 310 -16.60 -1.11 21.64
N LYS A 311 -15.53 -1.41 22.36
CA LYS A 311 -15.59 -2.26 23.57
C LYS A 311 -16.48 -1.73 24.68
N PRO A 312 -16.45 -0.43 25.04
CA PRO A 312 -17.33 0.12 26.06
C PRO A 312 -18.79 0.11 25.62
N ILE A 313 -19.04 0.33 24.33
CA ILE A 313 -20.39 0.52 23.77
C ILE A 313 -21.08 -0.82 23.53
N LYS A 314 -20.32 -1.92 23.31
CA LYS A 314 -20.83 -3.26 22.96
C LYS A 314 -21.93 -3.22 21.88
N ALA A 315 -21.73 -2.42 20.84
CA ALA A 315 -22.72 -2.13 19.81
C ALA A 315 -23.40 -3.37 19.21
N SER A 316 -22.69 -4.51 19.11
CA SER A 316 -23.23 -5.78 18.64
C SER A 316 -24.19 -6.49 19.65
N GLN A 317 -24.26 -6.01 20.88
CA GLN A 317 -25.09 -6.55 21.96
C GLN A 317 -26.16 -5.56 22.41
N TYR A 318 -26.15 -4.34 21.89
CA TYR A 318 -27.04 -3.26 22.24
C TYR A 318 -28.28 -3.29 21.33
N ASP A 319 -29.46 -3.39 21.92
CA ASP A 319 -30.73 -3.27 21.22
C ASP A 319 -31.17 -1.81 21.23
N HIS A 320 -31.23 -1.20 20.05
CA HIS A 320 -31.58 0.21 19.90
C HIS A 320 -33.09 0.48 20.16
N THR A 321 -33.94 -0.55 20.21
CA THR A 321 -35.40 -0.40 20.39
C THR A 321 -35.77 -0.30 21.84
N ASP A 322 -35.08 -1.04 22.72
CA ASP A 322 -35.38 -1.09 24.15
C ASP A 322 -34.22 -0.61 25.06
N GLY A 323 -33.08 -0.25 24.47
CA GLY A 323 -31.91 0.22 25.21
C GLY A 323 -31.21 -0.88 26.01
N SER A 324 -31.56 -2.15 25.82
CA SER A 324 -31.01 -3.27 26.57
C SER A 324 -29.73 -3.84 25.95
N ASN A 325 -28.85 -4.40 26.78
CA ASN A 325 -27.70 -5.18 26.32
C ASN A 325 -28.04 -6.68 26.38
N LYS A 326 -28.21 -7.32 25.22
CA LYS A 326 -28.36 -8.78 25.15
C LYS A 326 -27.00 -9.46 25.39
N LYS A 327 -26.90 -10.20 26.49
CA LYS A 327 -25.75 -11.09 26.69
C LYS A 327 -25.83 -12.25 25.68
N ALA A 328 -24.75 -12.41 24.86
CA ALA A 328 -24.59 -13.59 24.00
C ALA A 328 -24.23 -14.83 24.83
#